data_ffbcb36c7faf5edea048044eb455081d
#
_entry.id   ffbcb36c7faf5edea048044eb455081d
#
_cell.length_a   1.000
_cell.length_b   1.000
_cell.length_c   1.000
_cell.angle_alpha   90.00
_cell.angle_beta   90.00
_cell.angle_gamma   90.00
#
_symmetry.space_group_name_H-M   'P 1'
#
loop_
_entity.id
_entity.type
_entity.pdbx_description
1 polymer ?
#
loop_
_entity_poly.entity_id
_entity_poly.type
_entity_poly.pdbx_seq_one_letter_code
_entity_poly.pdbx_strand_id
1 'polypeptide(L)'
;MEEKSILGGLLVLFISLFMFGCSNHSSESSNQGLDLSTTVSQSNTNELTSVESKKNFKEFYKPVFDNYQKILSTPKDVNAISGLYKSLQGTERPINSWSLENAVFQSDKMSYAYADLNQDGVDELLVGVEQSNGDYFISGLYYLVNEKPVLLAEGFVAGHGGARNSMNIYKGGDILELSWSSGTGEGRGVLYHLNLYQQVASKLQEQDIRVPGNKSLHSDFGKTEAELMNFKQLDWQKFESSTSTTISGEKQKAPWNASKSAKLEAFIKGWGERLGQPNYQKGISGGDVGADHLYTLRDDGPSEKMNAEYTDTGLGNAQYRIVERYSNWDKYPDVHSYFFAITNTGETIVFHSPTTNGGIMYLKPTENTEIQAEFKRLVEEE
;
A
#
# COMPACT_ATOMS: atom_id res chain seq x y z
N MET A 1 -24.68 -45.07 25.45
CA MET A 1 -25.33 -44.12 24.49
C MET A 1 -24.21 -43.38 23.81
N GLU A 2 -23.89 -43.83 22.59
CA GLU A 2 -22.81 -43.26 21.77
C GLU A 2 -23.34 -42.12 20.95
N GLU A 3 -22.74 -40.93 21.08
CA GLU A 3 -22.94 -39.83 20.14
C GLU A 3 -21.89 -39.90 19.05
N LYS A 4 -22.36 -40.18 17.84
CA LYS A 4 -21.55 -40.17 16.61
C LYS A 4 -21.48 -38.74 16.08
N SER A 5 -20.28 -38.17 16.10
CA SER A 5 -19.92 -36.95 15.38
C SER A 5 -19.93 -37.24 13.86
N ILE A 6 -20.75 -36.52 13.10
CA ILE A 6 -20.75 -36.56 11.63
C ILE A 6 -20.05 -35.31 11.14
N LEU A 7 -18.83 -35.48 10.68
CA LEU A 7 -18.04 -34.51 9.96
C LEU A 7 -18.46 -34.55 8.48
N GLY A 8 -19.33 -33.64 8.06
CA GLY A 8 -19.76 -33.52 6.67
C GLY A 8 -19.01 -32.41 5.96
N GLY A 9 -17.94 -32.75 5.26
CA GLY A 9 -17.28 -31.83 4.33
C GLY A 9 -18.12 -31.69 3.06
N LEU A 10 -18.61 -30.47 2.79
CA LEU A 10 -19.29 -30.13 1.53
C LEU A 10 -18.29 -29.50 0.59
N LEU A 11 -17.77 -30.32 -0.33
CA LEU A 11 -16.97 -29.89 -1.49
C LEU A 11 -17.95 -29.38 -2.55
N VAL A 12 -18.05 -28.06 -2.75
CA VAL A 12 -18.84 -27.51 -3.85
C VAL A 12 -17.96 -27.40 -5.08
N LEU A 13 -18.20 -28.33 -6.01
CA LEU A 13 -17.59 -28.35 -7.34
C LEU A 13 -18.41 -27.44 -8.26
N PHE A 14 -17.85 -26.34 -8.73
CA PHE A 14 -18.43 -25.57 -9.83
C PHE A 14 -17.96 -26.15 -11.15
N ILE A 15 -18.86 -26.83 -11.85
CA ILE A 15 -18.66 -27.27 -13.22
C ILE A 15 -19.31 -26.22 -14.13
N SER A 16 -18.48 -25.46 -14.83
CA SER A 16 -18.93 -24.58 -15.91
C SER A 16 -18.95 -25.37 -17.20
N LEU A 17 -20.14 -25.62 -17.73
CA LEU A 17 -20.33 -26.26 -19.03
C LEU A 17 -20.26 -25.20 -20.12
N PHE A 18 -19.21 -25.21 -20.93
CA PHE A 18 -19.15 -24.42 -22.18
C PHE A 18 -19.72 -25.21 -23.34
N MET A 19 -20.78 -24.70 -23.94
CA MET A 19 -21.26 -25.18 -25.25
C MET A 19 -20.78 -24.21 -26.32
N PHE A 20 -19.98 -24.73 -27.26
CA PHE A 20 -19.58 -24.06 -28.48
C PHE A 20 -20.75 -24.09 -29.50
N GLY A 21 -21.07 -22.94 -30.03
CA GLY A 21 -21.94 -22.83 -31.22
C GLY A 21 -21.24 -21.97 -32.28
N CYS A 22 -20.70 -22.63 -33.29
CA CYS A 22 -20.25 -21.99 -34.52
C CYS A 22 -21.46 -21.78 -35.44
N SER A 23 -21.61 -20.60 -36.04
CA SER A 23 -22.24 -20.49 -37.36
C SER A 23 -21.65 -19.34 -38.16
N ASN A 24 -21.07 -19.71 -39.28
CA ASN A 24 -20.64 -18.85 -40.38
C ASN A 24 -21.87 -18.29 -41.13
N HIS A 25 -21.83 -17.02 -41.47
CA HIS A 25 -22.47 -16.57 -42.70
C HIS A 25 -21.69 -15.43 -43.34
N SER A 26 -21.23 -15.67 -44.54
CA SER A 26 -20.60 -14.77 -45.49
C SER A 26 -21.67 -14.04 -46.32
N SER A 27 -21.50 -12.77 -46.61
CA SER A 27 -21.96 -12.17 -47.88
C SER A 27 -21.14 -10.95 -48.25
N GLU A 28 -20.62 -11.00 -49.43
CA GLU A 28 -19.93 -9.96 -50.18
C GLU A 28 -20.89 -8.85 -50.65
N SER A 29 -20.39 -7.63 -50.82
CA SER A 29 -20.55 -6.80 -52.04
C SER A 29 -19.95 -5.41 -51.86
N SER A 30 -18.90 -5.12 -52.53
CA SER A 30 -18.59 -4.30 -53.71
C SER A 30 -18.52 -2.78 -53.52
N ASN A 31 -17.26 -2.31 -53.76
CA ASN A 31 -16.78 -1.17 -54.54
C ASN A 31 -17.53 0.18 -54.56
N GLN A 32 -16.82 1.25 -54.21
CA GLN A 32 -16.30 2.23 -55.18
C GLN A 32 -15.32 3.19 -54.55
N GLY A 33 -14.19 3.38 -55.22
CA GLY A 33 -13.12 4.29 -54.87
C GLY A 33 -13.41 5.73 -55.34
N LEU A 34 -12.73 6.65 -54.68
CA LEU A 34 -12.38 7.95 -55.26
C LEU A 34 -11.02 8.36 -54.72
N ASP A 35 -10.10 8.39 -55.66
CA ASP A 35 -8.75 8.88 -55.59
C ASP A 35 -8.75 10.42 -55.53
N LEU A 36 -8.05 11.05 -54.61
CA LEU A 36 -7.59 12.42 -54.79
C LEU A 36 -6.25 12.64 -54.07
N SER A 37 -5.24 12.60 -54.90
CA SER A 37 -3.88 13.06 -54.58
C SER A 37 -3.85 14.56 -54.30
N THR A 38 -3.22 15.00 -53.23
CA THR A 38 -2.63 16.35 -53.14
C THR A 38 -1.41 16.39 -52.21
N THR A 39 -0.28 16.49 -52.83
CA THR A 39 0.96 17.24 -52.58
C THR A 39 1.46 17.49 -51.14
N VAL A 40 2.63 16.99 -50.94
CA VAL A 40 3.69 17.29 -49.98
C VAL A 40 3.83 18.77 -49.60
N SER A 41 3.90 19.05 -48.32
CA SER A 41 4.71 20.14 -47.77
C SER A 41 5.42 19.66 -46.52
N GLN A 42 6.75 19.51 -46.68
CA GLN A 42 7.69 19.31 -45.57
C GLN A 42 7.70 20.57 -44.70
N SER A 43 7.34 20.42 -43.44
CA SER A 43 7.70 21.37 -42.40
C SER A 43 8.54 20.64 -41.36
N ASN A 44 9.81 21.06 -41.26
CA ASN A 44 10.74 20.69 -40.22
C ASN A 44 10.14 21.00 -38.86
N THR A 45 9.76 19.98 -38.12
CA THR A 45 9.49 20.08 -36.70
C THR A 45 10.70 19.58 -35.94
N ASN A 46 11.37 20.52 -35.29
CA ASN A 46 12.41 20.23 -34.28
C ASN A 46 11.84 19.26 -33.24
N GLU A 47 12.40 18.06 -33.18
CA GLU A 47 12.26 17.16 -32.04
C GLU A 47 12.87 17.82 -30.82
N LEU A 48 12.05 18.49 -30.02
CA LEU A 48 12.34 18.71 -28.61
C LEU A 48 12.13 17.37 -27.92
N THR A 49 13.21 16.62 -27.73
CA THR A 49 13.27 15.49 -26.80
C THR A 49 13.12 16.04 -25.40
N SER A 50 11.89 16.18 -24.94
CA SER A 50 11.58 16.26 -23.51
C SER A 50 11.69 14.85 -22.94
N VAL A 51 12.83 14.52 -22.36
CA VAL A 51 12.96 13.40 -21.44
C VAL A 51 12.25 13.83 -20.14
N GLU A 52 10.94 13.82 -20.15
CA GLU A 52 10.19 13.75 -18.90
C GLU A 52 10.44 12.36 -18.31
N SER A 53 11.15 12.31 -17.18
CA SER A 53 11.30 11.11 -16.40
C SER A 53 9.87 10.61 -16.08
N LYS A 54 9.45 9.47 -16.66
CA LYS A 54 8.15 8.86 -16.38
C LYS A 54 8.07 8.65 -14.87
N LYS A 55 7.14 9.34 -14.23
CA LYS A 55 6.88 9.23 -12.79
C LYS A 55 6.58 7.76 -12.47
N ASN A 56 7.28 7.19 -11.47
CA ASN A 56 7.05 5.82 -11.05
C ASN A 56 5.84 5.77 -10.09
N PHE A 57 4.65 5.64 -10.63
CA PHE A 57 3.42 5.60 -9.84
C PHE A 57 3.34 4.41 -8.87
N LYS A 58 4.09 3.33 -9.13
CA LYS A 58 4.09 2.13 -8.28
C LYS A 58 4.60 2.39 -6.86
N GLU A 59 5.47 3.38 -6.69
CA GLU A 59 6.00 3.78 -5.38
C GLU A 59 4.92 4.31 -4.43
N PHE A 60 3.86 4.89 -4.95
CA PHE A 60 2.76 5.39 -4.14
C PHE A 60 1.93 4.28 -3.48
N TYR A 61 2.00 3.03 -3.96
CA TYR A 61 1.37 1.88 -3.35
C TYR A 61 2.16 1.28 -2.17
N LYS A 62 3.34 1.82 -1.85
CA LYS A 62 4.15 1.32 -0.73
C LYS A 62 3.36 1.14 0.58
N PRO A 63 2.46 2.04 1.02
CA PRO A 63 1.68 1.84 2.24
C PRO A 63 0.78 0.59 2.18
N VAL A 64 0.28 0.21 1.00
CA VAL A 64 -0.48 -1.02 0.81
C VAL A 64 0.43 -2.23 1.00
N PHE A 65 1.61 -2.23 0.38
CA PHE A 65 2.60 -3.31 0.56
C PHE A 65 3.03 -3.48 2.01
N ASP A 66 3.30 -2.39 2.72
CA ASP A 66 3.67 -2.40 4.14
C ASP A 66 2.55 -3.03 4.99
N ASN A 67 1.29 -2.75 4.69
CA ASN A 67 0.15 -3.38 5.35
C ASN A 67 0.07 -4.88 5.03
N TYR A 68 0.20 -5.28 3.76
CA TYR A 68 0.16 -6.68 3.38
C TYR A 68 1.34 -7.47 3.94
N GLN A 69 2.53 -6.90 4.05
CA GLN A 69 3.66 -7.54 4.74
C GLN A 69 3.33 -7.86 6.21
N LYS A 70 2.70 -6.92 6.93
CA LYS A 70 2.23 -7.17 8.31
C LYS A 70 1.16 -8.27 8.34
N ILE A 71 0.19 -8.22 7.43
CA ILE A 71 -0.89 -9.20 7.32
C ILE A 71 -0.30 -10.59 7.07
N LEU A 72 0.59 -10.73 6.09
CA LEU A 72 1.13 -12.02 5.66
C LEU A 72 2.13 -12.62 6.67
N SER A 73 2.75 -11.78 7.51
CA SER A 73 3.61 -12.21 8.61
C SER A 73 2.87 -12.51 9.91
N THR A 74 1.56 -12.22 9.97
CA THR A 74 0.74 -12.43 11.17
C THR A 74 0.46 -13.92 11.38
N PRO A 75 0.63 -14.44 12.61
CA PRO A 75 0.26 -15.83 12.92
C PRO A 75 -1.21 -16.12 12.60
N LYS A 76 -1.50 -17.32 12.11
CA LYS A 76 -2.87 -17.79 11.78
C LYS A 76 -3.68 -18.09 13.05
N ASP A 77 -3.87 -17.06 13.87
CA ASP A 77 -4.52 -17.12 15.19
C ASP A 77 -5.44 -15.90 15.36
N VAL A 78 -6.62 -16.13 15.92
CA VAL A 78 -7.71 -15.15 16.03
C VAL A 78 -7.30 -13.92 16.84
N ASN A 79 -6.50 -14.09 17.91
CA ASN A 79 -6.07 -12.97 18.75
C ASN A 79 -5.06 -12.08 18.01
N ALA A 80 -4.12 -12.70 17.30
CA ALA A 80 -3.15 -11.99 16.46
C ALA A 80 -3.85 -11.21 15.35
N ILE A 81 -4.82 -11.82 14.66
CA ILE A 81 -5.62 -11.18 13.61
C ILE A 81 -6.45 -10.02 14.17
N SER A 82 -7.08 -10.18 15.33
CA SER A 82 -7.86 -9.12 15.98
C SER A 82 -6.98 -7.94 16.41
N GLY A 83 -5.77 -8.21 16.90
CA GLY A 83 -4.78 -7.19 17.24
C GLY A 83 -4.33 -6.40 16.01
N LEU A 84 -4.02 -7.12 14.92
CA LEU A 84 -3.64 -6.51 13.65
C LEU A 84 -4.76 -5.64 13.08
N TYR A 85 -6.00 -6.13 13.05
CA TYR A 85 -7.16 -5.38 12.56
C TYR A 85 -7.28 -4.01 13.24
N LYS A 86 -7.14 -3.97 14.57
CA LYS A 86 -7.16 -2.72 15.34
C LYS A 86 -6.01 -1.78 14.95
N SER A 87 -4.84 -2.31 14.65
CA SER A 87 -3.67 -1.51 14.28
C SER A 87 -3.74 -0.94 12.86
N LEU A 88 -4.51 -1.58 11.96
CA LEU A 88 -4.72 -1.12 10.59
C LEU A 88 -5.91 -0.15 10.46
N GLN A 89 -6.68 0.06 11.51
CA GLN A 89 -7.73 1.08 11.55
C GLN A 89 -7.08 2.45 11.68
N GLY A 90 -7.45 3.36 10.80
CA GLY A 90 -6.90 4.73 10.75
C GLY A 90 -6.52 5.16 9.34
N THR A 91 -6.67 4.28 8.36
CA THR A 91 -6.67 4.61 6.93
C THR A 91 -8.06 5.09 6.51
N GLU A 92 -8.15 5.92 5.48
CA GLU A 92 -9.44 6.49 5.01
C GLU A 92 -10.50 5.40 4.72
N ARG A 93 -10.08 4.24 4.23
CA ARG A 93 -10.88 3.02 4.14
C ARG A 93 -10.07 1.84 4.65
N PRO A 94 -10.33 1.33 5.86
CA PRO A 94 -9.64 0.17 6.39
C PRO A 94 -10.04 -1.10 5.63
N ILE A 95 -9.11 -2.05 5.55
CA ILE A 95 -9.38 -3.40 5.05
C ILE A 95 -10.47 -4.04 5.93
N ASN A 96 -11.46 -4.68 5.33
CA ASN A 96 -12.50 -5.40 6.06
C ASN A 96 -11.90 -6.54 6.90
N SER A 97 -12.46 -6.79 8.09
CA SER A 97 -11.95 -7.85 8.98
C SER A 97 -11.95 -9.24 8.33
N TRP A 98 -12.92 -9.55 7.46
CA TRP A 98 -12.98 -10.80 6.73
C TRP A 98 -11.94 -10.88 5.61
N SER A 99 -11.70 -9.78 4.91
CA SER A 99 -10.59 -9.68 3.92
C SER A 99 -9.25 -9.92 4.60
N LEU A 100 -9.04 -9.31 5.77
CA LEU A 100 -7.84 -9.47 6.58
C LEU A 100 -7.66 -10.93 7.03
N GLU A 101 -8.70 -11.55 7.57
CA GLU A 101 -8.68 -12.95 8.01
C GLU A 101 -8.36 -13.88 6.83
N ASN A 102 -9.02 -13.70 5.68
CA ASN A 102 -8.75 -14.49 4.47
C ASN A 102 -7.29 -14.33 4.01
N ALA A 103 -6.75 -13.11 4.02
CA ALA A 103 -5.37 -12.86 3.62
C ALA A 103 -4.36 -13.54 4.57
N VAL A 104 -4.57 -13.51 5.89
CA VAL A 104 -3.71 -14.19 6.86
C VAL A 104 -3.76 -15.72 6.67
N PHE A 105 -4.96 -16.31 6.54
CA PHE A 105 -5.10 -17.76 6.39
C PHE A 105 -4.59 -18.27 5.03
N GLN A 106 -4.62 -17.47 3.99
CA GLN A 106 -4.17 -17.79 2.63
C GLN A 106 -2.87 -17.10 2.24
N SER A 107 -2.05 -16.70 3.21
CA SER A 107 -0.83 -15.92 3.01
C SER A 107 0.14 -16.49 1.97
N ASP A 108 0.21 -17.82 1.86
CA ASP A 108 1.02 -18.54 0.87
C ASP A 108 0.52 -18.41 -0.58
N LYS A 109 -0.75 -18.03 -0.77
CA LYS A 109 -1.40 -17.89 -2.08
C LYS A 109 -1.60 -16.44 -2.51
N MET A 110 -1.31 -15.50 -1.61
CA MET A 110 -1.46 -14.07 -1.90
C MET A 110 -0.45 -13.61 -2.96
N SER A 111 -0.96 -12.83 -3.90
CA SER A 111 -0.19 -12.24 -4.99
C SER A 111 -0.74 -10.84 -5.30
N TYR A 112 0.04 -10.06 -6.02
CA TYR A 112 -0.41 -8.76 -6.53
C TYR A 112 -0.08 -8.61 -8.02
N ALA A 113 -0.81 -7.76 -8.70
CA ALA A 113 -0.55 -7.36 -10.07
C ALA A 113 -0.87 -5.88 -10.27
N TYR A 114 -0.24 -5.29 -11.27
CA TYR A 114 -0.55 -3.95 -11.73
C TYR A 114 -1.26 -4.00 -13.08
N ALA A 115 -2.26 -3.15 -13.25
CA ALA A 115 -2.96 -3.01 -14.52
C ALA A 115 -3.57 -1.61 -14.65
N ASP A 116 -3.38 -0.97 -15.78
CA ASP A 116 -4.06 0.28 -16.15
C ASP A 116 -5.50 -0.06 -16.59
N LEU A 117 -6.43 -0.03 -15.64
CA LEU A 117 -7.81 -0.51 -15.82
C LEU A 117 -8.68 0.46 -16.62
N ASN A 118 -8.43 1.75 -16.49
CA ASN A 118 -9.20 2.83 -17.10
C ASN A 118 -8.47 3.50 -18.28
N GLN A 119 -7.25 3.03 -18.62
CA GLN A 119 -6.42 3.49 -19.74
C GLN A 119 -5.97 4.96 -19.60
N ASP A 120 -5.68 5.39 -18.40
CA ASP A 120 -5.20 6.76 -18.12
C ASP A 120 -3.67 6.87 -18.01
N GLY A 121 -2.96 5.75 -18.16
CA GLY A 121 -1.50 5.65 -18.09
C GLY A 121 -0.96 5.46 -16.67
N VAL A 122 -1.82 5.26 -15.68
CA VAL A 122 -1.48 4.96 -14.29
C VAL A 122 -2.04 3.60 -13.91
N ASP A 123 -1.16 2.68 -13.51
CA ASP A 123 -1.61 1.34 -13.12
C ASP A 123 -2.36 1.36 -11.78
N GLU A 124 -3.48 0.65 -11.70
CA GLU A 124 -4.10 0.22 -10.46
C GLU A 124 -3.36 -0.99 -9.87
N LEU A 125 -3.49 -1.16 -8.55
CA LEU A 125 -2.94 -2.31 -7.83
C LEU A 125 -4.05 -3.29 -7.48
N LEU A 126 -3.93 -4.51 -7.99
CA LEU A 126 -4.78 -5.63 -7.63
C LEU A 126 -4.06 -6.54 -6.64
N VAL A 127 -4.76 -6.94 -5.59
CA VAL A 127 -4.32 -7.99 -4.68
C VAL A 127 -5.25 -9.20 -4.85
N GLY A 128 -4.68 -10.38 -5.03
CA GLY A 128 -5.45 -11.58 -5.33
C GLY A 128 -4.94 -12.83 -4.64
N VAL A 129 -5.83 -13.80 -4.51
CA VAL A 129 -5.55 -15.14 -4.01
C VAL A 129 -5.55 -16.12 -5.16
N GLU A 130 -4.42 -16.78 -5.40
CA GLU A 130 -4.28 -17.78 -6.45
C GLU A 130 -5.20 -18.98 -6.18
N GLN A 131 -5.99 -19.37 -7.17
CA GLN A 131 -6.90 -20.49 -7.12
C GLN A 131 -6.28 -21.75 -7.72
N SER A 132 -6.80 -22.92 -7.38
CA SER A 132 -6.28 -24.21 -7.86
C SER A 132 -6.33 -24.39 -9.38
N ASN A 133 -7.16 -23.64 -10.09
CA ASN A 133 -7.27 -23.62 -11.55
C ASN A 133 -6.33 -22.61 -12.22
N GLY A 134 -5.45 -21.95 -11.45
CA GLY A 134 -4.55 -20.90 -11.93
C GLY A 134 -5.23 -19.56 -12.21
N ASP A 135 -6.45 -19.38 -11.73
CA ASP A 135 -7.15 -18.09 -11.74
C ASP A 135 -6.89 -17.32 -10.43
N TYR A 136 -7.34 -16.09 -10.34
CA TYR A 136 -7.17 -15.26 -9.16
C TYR A 136 -8.51 -14.76 -8.64
N PHE A 137 -8.74 -14.96 -7.35
CA PHE A 137 -9.83 -14.30 -6.64
C PHE A 137 -9.31 -12.96 -6.13
N ILE A 138 -9.88 -11.86 -6.64
CA ILE A 138 -9.42 -10.51 -6.29
C ILE A 138 -9.92 -10.18 -4.88
N SER A 139 -8.98 -9.98 -3.95
CA SER A 139 -9.26 -9.66 -2.55
C SER A 139 -9.19 -8.16 -2.25
N GLY A 140 -8.54 -7.36 -3.10
CA GLY A 140 -8.48 -5.91 -2.97
C GLY A 140 -8.10 -5.24 -4.28
N LEU A 141 -8.74 -4.11 -4.56
CA LEU A 141 -8.44 -3.23 -5.68
C LEU A 141 -8.16 -1.83 -5.15
N TYR A 142 -6.96 -1.33 -5.43
CA TYR A 142 -6.50 0.00 -5.03
C TYR A 142 -6.21 0.85 -6.24
N TYR A 143 -6.55 2.14 -6.16
CA TYR A 143 -6.25 3.16 -7.15
C TYR A 143 -5.66 4.41 -6.47
N LEU A 144 -5.11 5.34 -7.22
CA LEU A 144 -4.44 6.52 -6.67
C LEU A 144 -5.32 7.77 -6.71
N VAL A 145 -5.47 8.43 -5.57
CA VAL A 145 -6.05 9.76 -5.46
C VAL A 145 -5.06 10.67 -4.75
N ASN A 146 -4.62 11.74 -5.39
CA ASN A 146 -3.60 12.64 -4.85
C ASN A 146 -2.34 11.89 -4.37
N GLU A 147 -1.85 10.95 -5.19
CA GLU A 147 -0.67 10.12 -4.91
C GLU A 147 -0.82 9.19 -3.68
N LYS A 148 -2.03 9.02 -3.19
CA LYS A 148 -2.34 8.11 -2.07
C LYS A 148 -3.17 6.94 -2.56
N PRO A 149 -2.84 5.71 -2.16
CA PRO A 149 -3.65 4.55 -2.49
C PRO A 149 -4.97 4.57 -1.73
N VAL A 150 -6.05 4.37 -2.48
CA VAL A 150 -7.42 4.26 -1.96
C VAL A 150 -7.96 2.87 -2.29
N LEU A 151 -8.49 2.16 -1.30
CA LEU A 151 -9.15 0.87 -1.50
C LEU A 151 -10.54 1.12 -2.08
N LEU A 152 -10.79 0.67 -3.33
CA LEU A 152 -12.08 0.82 -4.00
C LEU A 152 -13.04 -0.31 -3.63
N ALA A 153 -12.62 -1.55 -3.81
CA ALA A 153 -13.43 -2.73 -3.62
C ALA A 153 -12.63 -3.89 -3.03
N GLU A 154 -13.30 -4.80 -2.33
CA GLU A 154 -12.70 -5.96 -1.69
C GLU A 154 -13.42 -7.24 -2.06
N GLY A 155 -12.72 -8.37 -1.97
CA GLY A 155 -13.29 -9.70 -2.07
C GLY A 155 -12.95 -10.54 -0.85
N PHE A 156 -13.95 -11.22 -0.27
CA PHE A 156 -13.74 -12.14 0.84
C PHE A 156 -14.82 -13.20 0.96
N VAL A 157 -14.49 -14.25 1.70
CA VAL A 157 -15.40 -15.32 2.10
C VAL A 157 -15.34 -15.42 3.62
N ALA A 158 -16.38 -14.99 4.32
CA ALA A 158 -16.43 -15.11 5.77
C ALA A 158 -16.55 -16.58 6.18
N GLY A 159 -15.71 -17.01 7.13
CA GLY A 159 -15.72 -18.37 7.65
C GLY A 159 -17.01 -18.70 8.41
N HIS A 160 -17.51 -17.73 9.17
CA HIS A 160 -18.77 -17.80 9.93
C HIS A 160 -19.71 -16.68 9.50
N GLY A 161 -21.02 -16.91 9.55
CA GLY A 161 -22.01 -15.89 9.26
C GLY A 161 -22.39 -15.71 7.80
N GLY A 162 -21.73 -16.43 6.87
CA GLY A 162 -22.14 -16.51 5.48
C GLY A 162 -21.96 -15.25 4.63
N ALA A 163 -21.30 -14.20 5.14
CA ALA A 163 -21.02 -13.01 4.36
C ALA A 163 -20.03 -13.32 3.21
N ARG A 164 -20.32 -12.79 2.05
CA ARG A 164 -19.52 -12.92 0.83
C ARG A 164 -19.35 -11.56 0.18
N ASN A 165 -18.18 -11.31 -0.34
CA ASN A 165 -17.92 -10.16 -1.18
C ASN A 165 -17.05 -10.57 -2.36
N SER A 166 -17.33 -10.05 -3.54
CA SER A 166 -16.52 -10.27 -4.73
C SER A 166 -16.61 -9.05 -5.65
N MET A 167 -15.72 -8.99 -6.62
CA MET A 167 -15.77 -7.97 -7.64
C MET A 167 -15.61 -8.55 -9.02
N ASN A 168 -16.29 -7.94 -9.99
CA ASN A 168 -16.10 -8.13 -11.42
C ASN A 168 -15.48 -6.85 -11.97
N ILE A 169 -14.34 -6.98 -12.62
CA ILE A 169 -13.63 -5.86 -13.23
C ILE A 169 -13.82 -5.97 -14.73
N TYR A 170 -14.32 -4.90 -15.33
CA TYR A 170 -14.58 -4.81 -16.76
C TYR A 170 -13.54 -3.94 -17.44
N LYS A 171 -13.28 -4.20 -18.70
CA LYS A 171 -12.43 -3.35 -19.54
C LYS A 171 -12.95 -1.93 -19.56
N GLY A 172 -12.05 -0.96 -19.44
CA GLY A 172 -12.41 0.45 -19.43
C GLY A 172 -12.76 1.03 -18.04
N GLY A 173 -12.37 0.34 -16.96
CA GLY A 173 -12.37 0.90 -15.62
C GLY A 173 -13.69 0.80 -14.84
N ASP A 174 -14.64 -0.03 -15.28
CA ASP A 174 -15.85 -0.29 -14.52
C ASP A 174 -15.67 -1.49 -13.58
N ILE A 175 -16.09 -1.34 -12.33
CA ILE A 175 -15.93 -2.34 -11.27
C ILE A 175 -17.28 -2.59 -10.60
N LEU A 176 -17.77 -3.82 -10.67
CA LEU A 176 -18.99 -4.25 -9.99
C LEU A 176 -18.62 -4.99 -8.70
N GLU A 177 -18.80 -4.34 -7.56
CA GLU A 177 -18.67 -4.97 -6.25
C GLU A 177 -19.99 -5.64 -5.86
N LEU A 178 -19.94 -6.89 -5.46
CA LEU A 178 -21.09 -7.71 -5.06
C LEU A 178 -20.89 -8.15 -3.60
N SER A 179 -21.87 -7.84 -2.75
CA SER A 179 -21.90 -8.23 -1.34
C SER A 179 -23.20 -8.98 -1.05
N TRP A 180 -23.13 -10.19 -0.49
CA TRP A 180 -24.32 -11.00 -0.23
C TRP A 180 -24.15 -11.97 0.94
N SER A 181 -25.27 -12.46 1.45
CA SER A 181 -25.32 -13.57 2.41
C SER A 181 -25.42 -14.91 1.66
N SER A 182 -24.52 -15.86 1.94
CA SER A 182 -24.58 -17.19 1.31
C SER A 182 -25.79 -18.02 1.76
N GLY A 183 -26.41 -17.68 2.92
CA GLY A 183 -27.60 -18.38 3.44
C GLY A 183 -28.87 -18.01 2.70
N THR A 184 -29.10 -16.70 2.44
CA THR A 184 -30.30 -16.20 1.76
C THR A 184 -30.06 -15.91 0.29
N GLY A 185 -28.83 -15.67 -0.11
CA GLY A 185 -28.48 -15.16 -1.43
C GLY A 185 -28.77 -13.67 -1.60
N GLU A 186 -29.39 -13.03 -0.63
CA GLU A 186 -29.72 -11.62 -0.69
C GLU A 186 -28.48 -10.76 -0.45
N GLY A 187 -28.38 -9.65 -1.18
CA GLY A 187 -27.23 -8.79 -1.12
C GLY A 187 -27.41 -7.51 -1.90
N ARG A 188 -26.28 -6.87 -2.18
CA ARG A 188 -26.19 -5.58 -2.84
C ARG A 188 -25.08 -5.58 -3.87
N GLY A 189 -25.33 -5.01 -5.02
CA GLY A 189 -24.34 -4.75 -6.06
C GLY A 189 -24.14 -3.24 -6.22
N VAL A 190 -22.88 -2.84 -6.36
CA VAL A 190 -22.49 -1.45 -6.62
C VAL A 190 -21.54 -1.41 -7.81
N LEU A 191 -21.93 -0.69 -8.84
CA LEU A 191 -21.09 -0.44 -10.01
C LEU A 191 -20.36 0.88 -9.84
N TYR A 192 -19.04 0.81 -9.85
CA TYR A 192 -18.15 1.96 -9.84
C TYR A 192 -17.51 2.15 -11.22
N HIS A 193 -17.06 3.37 -11.47
CA HIS A 193 -16.18 3.71 -12.59
C HIS A 193 -14.93 4.38 -12.06
N LEU A 194 -13.76 3.87 -12.44
CA LEU A 194 -12.48 4.51 -12.19
C LEU A 194 -12.36 5.72 -13.12
N ASN A 195 -12.35 6.90 -12.51
CA ASN A 195 -12.09 8.14 -13.25
C ASN A 195 -10.60 8.26 -13.57
N LEU A 196 -10.24 9.28 -14.33
CA LEU A 196 -8.83 9.56 -14.64
C LEU A 196 -8.02 9.80 -13.36
N TYR A 197 -6.73 9.59 -13.44
CA TYR A 197 -5.78 9.76 -12.34
C TYR A 197 -6.08 10.99 -11.48
N GLN A 198 -5.95 10.82 -10.18
CA GLN A 198 -6.26 11.78 -9.12
C GLN A 198 -7.74 12.09 -8.87
N GLN A 199 -8.65 11.52 -9.62
CA GLN A 199 -10.07 11.68 -9.39
C GLN A 199 -10.64 10.52 -8.57
N VAL A 200 -11.58 10.82 -7.69
CA VAL A 200 -12.29 9.79 -6.91
C VAL A 200 -13.19 8.98 -7.85
N ALA A 201 -13.18 7.65 -7.72
CA ALA A 201 -14.05 6.77 -8.48
C ALA A 201 -15.53 7.15 -8.33
N SER A 202 -16.28 7.11 -9.42
CA SER A 202 -17.70 7.44 -9.44
C SER A 202 -18.55 6.21 -9.16
N LYS A 203 -19.55 6.32 -8.29
CA LYS A 203 -20.59 5.31 -8.15
C LYS A 203 -21.65 5.53 -9.24
N LEU A 204 -21.75 4.59 -10.18
CA LEU A 204 -22.68 4.69 -11.31
C LEU A 204 -24.06 4.12 -10.98
N GLN A 205 -24.10 2.96 -10.29
CA GLN A 205 -25.33 2.26 -10.00
C GLN A 205 -25.20 1.51 -8.68
N GLU A 206 -26.31 1.36 -7.98
CA GLU A 206 -26.41 0.56 -6.76
C GLU A 206 -27.81 -0.05 -6.69
N GLN A 207 -27.89 -1.37 -6.44
CA GLN A 207 -29.17 -2.06 -6.32
C GLN A 207 -29.06 -3.33 -5.48
N ASP A 208 -30.22 -3.81 -5.01
CA ASP A 208 -30.32 -5.08 -4.33
C ASP A 208 -30.17 -6.22 -5.37
N ILE A 209 -29.50 -7.30 -4.96
CA ILE A 209 -29.24 -8.47 -5.77
C ILE A 209 -29.64 -9.75 -5.04
N ARG A 210 -29.73 -10.85 -5.81
CA ARG A 210 -29.86 -12.20 -5.27
C ARG A 210 -28.92 -13.15 -5.95
N VAL A 211 -28.12 -13.91 -5.16
CA VAL A 211 -27.12 -14.87 -5.63
C VAL A 211 -27.47 -16.28 -5.14
N PRO A 212 -27.60 -17.32 -5.98
CA PRO A 212 -27.67 -17.23 -7.44
C PRO A 212 -28.97 -16.56 -7.90
N GLY A 213 -28.85 -15.71 -8.91
CA GLY A 213 -29.98 -15.08 -9.56
C GLY A 213 -30.52 -15.91 -10.72
N ASN A 214 -31.74 -15.59 -11.19
CA ASN A 214 -32.32 -16.18 -12.38
C ASN A 214 -31.77 -15.58 -13.68
N LYS A 215 -30.99 -14.50 -13.58
CA LYS A 215 -30.35 -13.76 -14.68
C LYS A 215 -28.87 -13.58 -14.37
N SER A 216 -28.11 -13.30 -15.42
CA SER A 216 -26.71 -12.86 -15.26
C SER A 216 -26.67 -11.55 -14.49
N LEU A 217 -25.96 -11.52 -13.37
CA LEU A 217 -25.76 -10.29 -12.58
C LEU A 217 -25.11 -9.17 -13.38
N HIS A 218 -24.32 -9.50 -14.42
CA HIS A 218 -23.70 -8.52 -15.30
C HIS A 218 -24.78 -7.68 -16.04
N SER A 219 -25.82 -8.35 -16.56
CA SER A 219 -26.90 -7.67 -17.33
C SER A 219 -27.73 -6.71 -16.49
N ASP A 220 -27.87 -6.96 -15.19
CA ASP A 220 -28.60 -6.10 -14.27
C ASP A 220 -27.87 -4.74 -14.06
N PHE A 221 -26.58 -4.72 -14.35
CA PHE A 221 -25.74 -3.52 -14.32
C PHE A 221 -25.34 -3.03 -15.72
N GLY A 222 -26.03 -3.48 -16.77
CA GLY A 222 -25.75 -3.08 -18.14
C GLY A 222 -24.41 -3.58 -18.68
N LYS A 223 -23.87 -4.66 -18.10
CA LYS A 223 -22.59 -5.28 -18.45
C LYS A 223 -22.77 -6.65 -19.07
N THR A 224 -21.72 -7.13 -19.72
CA THR A 224 -21.66 -8.47 -20.31
C THR A 224 -20.41 -9.22 -19.83
N GLU A 225 -20.45 -10.55 -19.87
CA GLU A 225 -19.27 -11.39 -19.53
C GLU A 225 -18.12 -11.16 -20.51
N ALA A 226 -18.37 -10.77 -21.75
CA ALA A 226 -17.35 -10.49 -22.76
C ALA A 226 -16.49 -9.26 -22.44
N GLU A 227 -17.02 -8.36 -21.60
CA GLU A 227 -16.30 -7.16 -21.13
C GLU A 227 -15.39 -7.45 -19.94
N LEU A 228 -15.52 -8.63 -19.29
CA LEU A 228 -14.69 -8.98 -18.13
C LEU A 228 -13.21 -8.99 -18.49
N MET A 229 -12.40 -8.57 -17.53
CA MET A 229 -10.98 -8.71 -17.62
C MET A 229 -10.56 -10.17 -17.37
N ASN A 230 -9.53 -10.61 -18.09
CA ASN A 230 -8.92 -11.90 -17.88
C ASN A 230 -7.70 -11.74 -16.95
N PHE A 231 -7.88 -12.05 -15.67
CA PHE A 231 -6.83 -11.91 -14.67
C PHE A 231 -5.64 -12.86 -14.87
N LYS A 232 -5.82 -13.99 -15.57
CA LYS A 232 -4.70 -14.92 -15.87
C LYS A 232 -3.60 -14.32 -16.73
N GLN A 233 -3.91 -13.24 -17.44
CA GLN A 233 -2.96 -12.57 -18.35
C GLN A 233 -2.15 -11.49 -17.66
N LEU A 234 -2.46 -11.14 -16.41
CA LEU A 234 -1.71 -10.17 -15.65
C LEU A 234 -0.38 -10.77 -15.15
N ASP A 235 0.61 -9.92 -14.98
CA ASP A 235 1.90 -10.27 -14.38
C ASP A 235 1.76 -10.33 -12.84
N TRP A 236 1.27 -11.47 -12.35
CA TRP A 236 1.09 -11.71 -10.93
C TRP A 236 2.41 -12.00 -10.23
N GLN A 237 2.69 -11.25 -9.19
CA GLN A 237 3.88 -11.36 -8.37
C GLN A 237 3.50 -11.78 -6.95
N LYS A 238 4.31 -12.63 -6.32
CA LYS A 238 4.14 -12.98 -4.90
C LYS A 238 4.57 -11.81 -4.04
N PHE A 239 3.86 -11.59 -2.93
CA PHE A 239 4.41 -10.74 -1.89
C PHE A 239 5.66 -11.40 -1.34
N GLU A 240 6.78 -10.70 -1.40
CA GLU A 240 8.01 -11.24 -0.86
C GLU A 240 7.91 -11.36 0.65
N SER A 241 8.15 -12.56 1.15
CA SER A 241 8.31 -12.77 2.59
C SER A 241 9.54 -12.00 3.05
N SER A 242 9.45 -11.32 4.20
CA SER A 242 10.47 -10.43 4.77
C SER A 242 11.88 -11.05 4.98
N THR A 243 12.16 -12.17 4.34
CA THR A 243 13.41 -12.94 4.45
C THR A 243 14.27 -12.86 3.19
N SER A 244 14.10 -11.91 2.34
CA SER A 244 15.03 -11.40 1.33
C SER A 244 14.27 -10.79 0.15
N THR A 245 14.04 -9.49 0.23
CA THR A 245 13.70 -8.73 -0.96
C THR A 245 14.98 -8.42 -1.71
N THR A 246 15.32 -9.29 -2.64
CA THR A 246 16.19 -8.88 -3.72
C THR A 246 15.31 -8.35 -4.82
N ILE A 247 14.98 -7.06 -4.78
CA ILE A 247 14.55 -6.33 -5.97
C ILE A 247 15.71 -6.44 -6.95
N SER A 248 15.52 -7.15 -8.05
CA SER A 248 16.43 -7.15 -9.18
C SER A 248 16.38 -5.76 -9.81
N GLY A 249 17.33 -4.91 -9.44
CA GLY A 249 17.49 -3.57 -9.95
C GLY A 249 17.87 -2.59 -8.86
N GLU A 250 19.16 -2.46 -8.59
CA GLU A 250 19.82 -1.59 -7.62
C GLU A 250 19.50 -1.90 -6.14
N LYS A 251 20.50 -2.45 -5.44
CA LYS A 251 20.58 -2.39 -3.97
C LYS A 251 20.31 -0.94 -3.58
N GLN A 252 19.16 -0.66 -2.99
CA GLN A 252 18.92 0.64 -2.40
C GLN A 252 20.04 0.84 -1.37
N LYS A 253 20.99 1.70 -1.70
CA LYS A 253 22.12 2.04 -0.84
C LYS A 253 21.52 2.57 0.45
N ALA A 254 21.82 1.90 1.56
CA ALA A 254 21.34 2.34 2.88
C ALA A 254 21.71 3.82 3.08
N PRO A 255 20.75 4.71 3.30
CA PRO A 255 21.03 6.14 3.42
C PRO A 255 21.88 6.47 4.63
N TRP A 256 22.00 5.53 5.58
CA TRP A 256 22.82 5.66 6.78
C TRP A 256 23.73 4.45 6.98
N ASN A 257 24.88 4.65 7.63
CA ASN A 257 25.85 3.61 7.96
C ASN A 257 26.82 4.06 9.05
N ALA A 258 27.66 3.14 9.52
CA ALA A 258 28.62 3.41 10.59
C ALA A 258 29.63 4.54 10.30
N SER A 259 30.02 4.72 9.02
CA SER A 259 30.93 5.82 8.64
C SER A 259 30.26 7.19 8.78
N LYS A 260 28.99 7.31 8.35
CA LYS A 260 28.19 8.54 8.50
C LYS A 260 27.88 8.83 9.97
N SER A 261 27.63 7.77 10.77
CA SER A 261 27.47 7.83 12.22
C SER A 261 28.70 8.44 12.90
N ALA A 262 29.92 7.95 12.58
CA ALA A 262 31.15 8.49 13.14
C ALA A 262 31.40 9.96 12.77
N LYS A 263 31.06 10.36 11.53
CA LYS A 263 31.15 11.76 11.08
C LYS A 263 30.18 12.66 11.84
N LEU A 264 28.95 12.21 12.05
CA LEU A 264 27.96 12.94 12.82
C LEU A 264 28.40 13.09 14.29
N GLU A 265 28.94 12.04 14.89
CA GLU A 265 29.45 12.08 16.26
C GLU A 265 30.57 13.12 16.43
N ALA A 266 31.53 13.13 15.52
CA ALA A 266 32.59 14.12 15.49
C ALA A 266 32.06 15.56 15.34
N PHE A 267 31.07 15.76 14.46
CA PHE A 267 30.41 17.06 14.29
C PHE A 267 29.68 17.48 15.55
N ILE A 268 28.85 16.62 16.15
CA ILE A 268 28.04 16.92 17.35
C ILE A 268 28.92 17.37 18.50
N LYS A 269 30.07 16.72 18.70
CA LYS A 269 31.02 17.09 19.74
C LYS A 269 31.48 18.54 19.58
N GLY A 270 32.00 18.91 18.43
CA GLY A 270 32.49 20.29 18.19
C GLY A 270 31.36 21.33 18.12
N TRP A 271 30.20 20.94 17.61
CA TRP A 271 29.01 21.79 17.56
C TRP A 271 28.48 22.10 18.97
N GLY A 272 28.38 21.10 19.85
CA GLY A 272 27.95 21.28 21.23
C GLY A 272 28.89 22.19 22.03
N GLU A 273 30.21 22.04 21.84
CA GLU A 273 31.20 22.93 22.46
C GLU A 273 31.00 24.41 22.05
N ARG A 274 30.74 24.68 20.75
CA ARG A 274 30.50 26.05 20.25
C ARG A 274 29.23 26.68 20.82
N LEU A 275 28.19 25.87 21.08
CA LEU A 275 26.94 26.35 21.70
C LEU A 275 26.98 26.46 23.23
N GLY A 276 28.11 26.15 23.88
CA GLY A 276 28.18 26.07 25.33
C GLY A 276 27.41 24.87 25.92
N GLN A 277 27.07 23.90 25.07
CA GLN A 277 26.38 22.64 25.42
C GLN A 277 27.33 21.44 25.18
N PRO A 278 28.45 21.33 25.84
CA PRO A 278 29.41 20.24 25.63
C PRO A 278 28.88 18.91 26.13
N ASN A 279 29.66 17.84 25.87
CA ASN A 279 29.46 16.51 26.45
C ASN A 279 28.23 15.75 25.88
N TYR A 280 27.87 16.00 24.62
CA TYR A 280 26.92 15.12 23.97
C TYR A 280 27.47 13.70 23.85
N GLN A 281 26.70 12.76 24.34
CA GLN A 281 26.95 11.33 24.25
C GLN A 281 25.91 10.67 23.35
N LYS A 282 26.35 9.64 22.61
CA LYS A 282 25.46 8.82 21.81
C LYS A 282 24.49 8.04 22.71
N GLY A 283 23.23 8.01 22.36
CA GLY A 283 22.16 7.44 23.17
C GLY A 283 21.50 8.47 24.09
N ILE A 284 20.65 7.99 24.98
CA ILE A 284 19.97 8.79 26.00
C ILE A 284 20.33 8.20 27.35
N SER A 285 20.99 9.00 28.18
CA SER A 285 21.30 8.57 29.54
C SER A 285 20.02 8.58 30.40
N GLY A 286 19.87 7.56 31.25
CA GLY A 286 18.70 7.42 32.12
C GLY A 286 17.73 6.33 31.76
N GLY A 287 18.03 5.58 30.71
CA GLY A 287 17.24 4.44 30.22
C GLY A 287 17.02 4.48 28.74
N ASP A 288 16.92 3.32 28.10
CA ASP A 288 16.52 3.21 26.71
C ASP A 288 15.06 3.64 26.57
N VAL A 289 14.85 4.85 26.05
CA VAL A 289 13.51 5.29 25.62
C VAL A 289 13.22 4.57 24.32
N GLY A 290 12.28 3.63 24.36
CA GLY A 290 11.80 2.94 23.16
C GLY A 290 11.17 3.90 22.17
N ALA A 291 11.19 3.56 20.88
CA ALA A 291 10.54 4.38 19.86
C ALA A 291 9.02 4.54 20.09
N ASP A 292 8.43 3.62 20.83
CA ASP A 292 7.04 3.65 21.26
C ASP A 292 6.73 4.66 22.38
N HIS A 293 7.75 5.30 22.95
CA HIS A 293 7.67 6.36 23.97
C HIS A 293 8.01 7.76 23.42
N LEU A 294 8.06 7.92 22.10
CA LEU A 294 8.29 9.20 21.45
C LEU A 294 6.96 9.86 21.06
N TYR A 295 6.82 11.13 21.40
CA TYR A 295 5.63 11.95 21.15
C TYR A 295 6.03 13.26 20.48
N THR A 296 5.20 13.80 19.62
CA THR A 296 5.37 15.16 19.10
C THR A 296 5.05 16.17 20.19
N LEU A 297 5.93 17.16 20.38
CA LEU A 297 5.59 18.33 21.20
C LEU A 297 4.87 19.36 20.30
N ARG A 298 3.66 19.73 20.66
CA ARG A 298 2.86 20.74 19.95
C ARG A 298 2.62 21.93 20.89
N ASP A 299 2.74 23.11 20.33
CA ASP A 299 2.50 24.37 21.08
C ASP A 299 0.99 24.68 21.17
N ASP A 300 0.18 24.12 20.26
CA ASP A 300 -1.24 24.48 20.06
C ASP A 300 -2.22 23.28 20.19
N GLY A 301 -1.78 22.16 20.75
CA GLY A 301 -2.63 20.97 20.87
C GLY A 301 -2.04 19.83 21.67
N PRO A 302 -2.77 18.73 21.83
CA PRO A 302 -2.26 17.56 22.54
C PRO A 302 -1.10 16.94 21.77
N SER A 303 -0.10 16.46 22.52
CA SER A 303 1.02 15.69 21.97
C SER A 303 0.53 14.34 21.41
N GLU A 304 1.01 13.96 20.24
CA GLU A 304 0.65 12.72 19.57
C GLU A 304 1.82 11.74 19.58
N LYS A 305 1.52 10.45 19.74
CA LYS A 305 2.52 9.39 19.63
C LYS A 305 3.11 9.38 18.23
N MET A 306 4.44 9.36 18.15
CA MET A 306 5.12 9.30 16.85
C MET A 306 5.11 7.88 16.28
N ASN A 307 4.90 7.77 14.98
CA ASN A 307 5.19 6.55 14.24
C ASN A 307 6.68 6.52 13.91
N ALA A 308 7.49 5.99 14.85
CA ALA A 308 8.94 6.01 14.78
C ALA A 308 9.53 4.63 15.07
N GLU A 309 10.71 4.37 14.51
CA GLU A 309 11.56 3.20 14.81
C GLU A 309 13.05 3.58 14.84
N TYR A 310 13.86 2.82 15.57
CA TYR A 310 15.32 2.94 15.54
C TYR A 310 15.90 2.01 14.48
N THR A 311 16.87 2.51 13.70
CA THR A 311 17.50 1.75 12.61
C THR A 311 18.95 2.17 12.37
N ASP A 312 19.84 1.23 12.14
CA ASP A 312 21.26 1.50 11.86
C ASP A 312 21.51 1.85 10.37
N THR A 313 20.52 1.69 9.52
CA THR A 313 20.65 1.84 8.07
C THR A 313 19.86 2.99 7.50
N GLY A 314 18.90 3.54 8.26
CA GLY A 314 17.92 4.49 7.75
C GLY A 314 16.85 3.84 6.84
N LEU A 315 16.84 2.51 6.73
CA LEU A 315 15.79 1.73 6.11
C LEU A 315 14.81 1.25 7.18
N GLY A 316 13.54 1.12 6.84
CA GLY A 316 12.50 0.69 7.77
C GLY A 316 11.11 1.11 7.31
N ASN A 317 10.09 0.82 8.15
CA ASN A 317 8.68 0.97 7.80
C ASN A 317 7.99 2.14 8.51
N ALA A 318 8.58 2.69 9.58
CA ALA A 318 7.99 3.81 10.29
C ALA A 318 8.10 5.12 9.50
N GLN A 319 7.20 6.06 9.80
CA GLN A 319 7.25 7.40 9.24
C GLN A 319 8.58 8.09 9.54
N TYR A 320 9.11 7.90 10.76
CA TYR A 320 10.40 8.45 11.20
C TYR A 320 11.35 7.31 11.56
N ARG A 321 12.39 7.12 10.76
CA ARG A 321 13.44 6.14 10.97
C ARG A 321 14.62 6.83 11.65
N ILE A 322 14.72 6.67 12.97
CA ILE A 322 15.73 7.34 13.78
C ILE A 322 17.04 6.57 13.67
N VAL A 323 18.03 7.20 13.07
CA VAL A 323 19.35 6.61 12.82
C VAL A 323 20.35 6.93 13.92
N GLU A 324 20.18 8.07 14.63
CA GLU A 324 21.06 8.51 15.70
C GLU A 324 20.30 9.30 16.76
N ARG A 325 20.84 9.29 17.95
CA ARG A 325 20.38 10.11 19.09
C ARG A 325 21.56 10.52 19.94
N TYR A 326 21.55 11.77 20.42
CA TYR A 326 22.59 12.33 21.29
C TYR A 326 21.95 13.11 22.42
N SER A 327 22.57 13.07 23.62
CA SER A 327 22.13 13.81 24.79
C SER A 327 23.30 14.31 25.59
N ASN A 328 23.21 15.50 26.17
CA ASN A 328 24.16 16.08 27.14
C ASN A 328 23.66 15.88 28.58
N TRP A 329 23.29 14.67 28.93
CA TRP A 329 22.62 14.31 30.17
C TRP A 329 23.34 14.78 31.46
N ASP A 330 24.66 14.96 31.43
CA ASP A 330 25.45 15.49 32.53
C ASP A 330 25.15 16.95 32.88
N LYS A 331 24.35 17.64 32.07
CA LYS A 331 23.95 19.04 32.26
C LYS A 331 22.58 19.20 32.96
N TYR A 332 22.09 18.17 33.60
CA TYR A 332 20.84 18.30 34.36
C TYR A 332 20.84 19.54 35.27
N PRO A 333 19.77 20.39 35.29
CA PRO A 333 18.47 20.18 34.60
C PRO A 333 18.40 20.60 33.13
N ASP A 334 19.42 21.24 32.57
CA ASP A 334 19.44 21.79 31.21
C ASP A 334 19.86 20.72 30.18
N VAL A 335 19.16 19.61 30.18
CA VAL A 335 19.42 18.49 29.25
C VAL A 335 18.82 18.77 27.88
N HIS A 336 19.64 18.61 26.87
CA HIS A 336 19.20 18.64 25.46
C HIS A 336 19.39 17.27 24.83
N SER A 337 18.34 16.75 24.19
CA SER A 337 18.40 15.51 23.44
C SER A 337 18.02 15.74 21.99
N TYR A 338 18.81 15.22 21.05
CA TYR A 338 18.59 15.34 19.61
C TYR A 338 18.40 13.95 19.00
N PHE A 339 17.40 13.83 18.12
CA PHE A 339 17.05 12.62 17.39
C PHE A 339 17.14 12.90 15.90
N PHE A 340 17.93 12.11 15.20
CA PHE A 340 18.21 12.25 13.78
C PHE A 340 17.36 11.21 13.02
N ALA A 341 16.40 11.66 12.28
CA ALA A 341 15.46 10.80 11.58
C ALA A 341 15.47 11.01 10.06
N ILE A 342 15.30 9.92 9.34
CA ILE A 342 15.02 9.93 7.91
C ILE A 342 13.54 9.54 7.76
N THR A 343 12.75 10.35 7.08
CA THR A 343 11.32 10.08 6.88
C THR A 343 11.11 8.94 5.89
N ASN A 344 9.91 8.38 5.85
CA ASN A 344 9.55 7.39 4.84
C ASN A 344 9.61 7.92 3.40
N THR A 345 9.61 9.27 3.21
CA THR A 345 9.83 9.93 1.91
C THR A 345 11.31 10.20 1.60
N GLY A 346 12.23 9.84 2.52
CA GLY A 346 13.68 10.06 2.36
C GLY A 346 14.16 11.42 2.84
N GLU A 347 13.29 12.30 3.32
CA GLU A 347 13.65 13.60 3.88
C GLU A 347 14.34 13.44 5.23
N THR A 348 15.24 14.38 5.55
CA THR A 348 15.94 14.40 6.83
C THR A 348 15.28 15.39 7.79
N ILE A 349 15.16 14.98 9.04
CA ILE A 349 14.65 15.82 10.11
C ILE A 349 15.45 15.58 11.39
N VAL A 350 15.79 16.66 12.09
CA VAL A 350 16.39 16.58 13.42
C VAL A 350 15.38 17.08 14.43
N PHE A 351 15.01 16.20 15.36
CA PHE A 351 14.14 16.57 16.46
C PHE A 351 14.98 16.95 17.69
N HIS A 352 14.44 17.87 18.48
CA HIS A 352 14.96 18.27 19.77
C HIS A 352 13.94 17.98 20.86
N SER A 353 14.43 17.46 22.01
CA SER A 353 13.67 17.35 23.24
C SER A 353 14.37 18.16 24.34
N PRO A 354 13.73 19.19 24.86
CA PRO A 354 14.27 19.97 25.98
C PRO A 354 13.88 19.38 27.36
N THR A 355 13.15 18.26 27.39
CA THR A 355 12.57 17.71 28.62
C THR A 355 12.77 16.21 28.74
N THR A 356 12.85 15.74 29.97
CA THR A 356 12.95 14.34 30.34
C THR A 356 11.84 14.01 31.35
N ASN A 357 10.71 13.52 30.86
CA ASN A 357 9.58 13.18 31.72
C ASN A 357 9.43 11.66 31.87
N GLY A 358 10.25 11.05 32.76
CA GLY A 358 9.98 9.71 33.26
C GLY A 358 9.83 8.61 32.18
N GLY A 359 10.68 8.60 31.14
CA GLY A 359 10.66 7.56 30.10
C GLY A 359 9.84 7.91 28.86
N ILE A 360 9.22 9.10 28.81
CA ILE A 360 8.56 9.63 27.60
C ILE A 360 9.37 10.84 27.10
N MET A 361 9.60 10.90 25.79
CA MET A 361 10.28 12.01 25.15
C MET A 361 9.31 12.78 24.25
N TYR A 362 9.22 14.08 24.49
CA TYR A 362 8.44 15.00 23.67
C TYR A 362 9.37 15.72 22.69
N LEU A 363 9.15 15.50 21.42
CA LEU A 363 10.03 15.92 20.32
C LEU A 363 9.38 17.00 19.47
N LYS A 364 10.14 18.05 19.15
CA LYS A 364 9.80 19.00 18.11
C LYS A 364 10.94 19.15 17.11
N PRO A 365 10.69 19.47 15.85
CA PRO A 365 11.76 19.80 14.92
C PRO A 365 12.67 20.90 15.52
N THR A 366 13.98 20.71 15.43
CA THR A 366 14.91 21.73 15.92
C THR A 366 14.89 22.96 15.00
N GLU A 367 15.05 24.13 15.56
CA GLU A 367 15.23 25.38 14.80
C GLU A 367 16.70 25.59 14.37
N ASN A 368 17.61 24.79 14.90
CA ASN A 368 19.04 24.93 14.60
C ASN A 368 19.35 24.41 13.19
N THR A 369 19.60 25.33 12.29
CA THR A 369 19.85 25.05 10.87
C THR A 369 21.18 24.38 10.59
N GLU A 370 22.20 24.58 11.46
CA GLU A 370 23.54 23.98 11.31
C GLU A 370 23.50 22.47 11.45
N ILE A 371 22.85 21.98 12.51
CA ILE A 371 22.71 20.53 12.76
C ILE A 371 21.82 19.84 11.72
N GLN A 372 20.77 20.53 11.26
CA GLN A 372 19.92 20.02 10.17
C GLN A 372 20.69 19.91 8.85
N ALA A 373 21.45 20.95 8.48
CA ALA A 373 22.23 20.97 7.25
C ALA A 373 23.31 19.90 7.23
N GLU A 374 24.02 19.69 8.36
CA GLU A 374 25.05 18.67 8.45
C GLU A 374 24.46 17.26 8.37
N PHE A 375 23.34 17.00 9.04
CA PHE A 375 22.68 15.70 8.94
C PHE A 375 22.21 15.42 7.51
N LYS A 376 21.59 16.40 6.85
CA LYS A 376 21.17 16.28 5.46
C LYS A 376 22.37 15.98 4.55
N ARG A 377 23.46 16.74 4.68
CA ARG A 377 24.70 16.53 3.92
C ARG A 377 25.23 15.10 4.07
N LEU A 378 25.25 14.57 5.32
CA LEU A 378 25.70 13.22 5.58
C LEU A 378 24.81 12.14 4.97
N VAL A 379 23.49 12.34 4.98
CA VAL A 379 22.55 11.40 4.36
C VAL A 379 22.72 11.39 2.85
N GLU A 380 22.90 12.56 2.21
CA GLU A 380 23.10 12.72 0.76
C GLU A 380 24.53 12.34 0.29
N GLU A 381 25.48 12.16 1.19
CA GLU A 381 26.85 11.73 0.86
C GLU A 381 26.85 10.31 0.32
N GLU A 382 27.46 10.07 -0.85
CA GLU A 382 27.57 8.78 -1.55
C GLU A 382 28.46 7.74 -0.81
#